data_e6de000abc5385c806bdf5c7355ba45b
#
_entry.id   e6de000abc5385c806bdf5c7355ba45b
#
_cell.length_a   1.000
_cell.length_b   1.000
_cell.length_c   1.000
_cell.angle_alpha   90.00
_cell.angle_beta   90.00
_cell.angle_gamma   90.00
#
_symmetry.space_group_name_H-M   'P 1'
#
loop_
_entity.id
_entity.type
_entity.pdbx_description
1 polymer ?
#
loop_
_entity_poly.entity_id
_entity_poly.type
_entity_poly.pdbx_seq_one_letter_code
_entity_poly.pdbx_strand_id
1 'polypeptide(L)'
;MKTDIGKWVNLKSYPLSSIDFANKCRQKLSDTGVLLIPQFFLPEALDQTIKEAEAQAHLAYFTKKTHNVYLSEPDTSLSEDHVFNRQVKSSKGCITTDQIQPESGLHVIYNNFIFKKFIAHVVQENAIYPYADPLSGINIHYAREGEELGWHFDNSSFAITLLLHAPKEGGAFQYVTDLRKNNSEEIDFKGVEAVLNNKTPVKTLNMEEGTLVLFRGLNSLHRVTPTIGNRTRILVVLAYNNKPGVSLSETARMTFFGRLV
;
A
#
# COMPACT_ATOMS: atom_id res chain seq x y z
N MET A 1 -28.86 -1.38 2.58
CA MET A 1 -28.81 -0.34 1.51
C MET A 1 -27.62 -0.62 0.63
N LYS A 2 -27.79 -0.74 -0.71
CA LYS A 2 -26.65 -0.72 -1.64
C LYS A 2 -26.09 0.70 -1.61
N THR A 3 -25.06 0.93 -0.83
CA THR A 3 -24.36 2.22 -0.79
C THR A 3 -23.72 2.46 -2.15
N ASP A 4 -24.17 3.53 -2.81
CA ASP A 4 -23.73 3.88 -4.16
C ASP A 4 -22.27 4.34 -4.14
N ILE A 5 -21.38 3.51 -4.70
CA ILE A 5 -19.95 3.84 -4.84
C ILE A 5 -19.74 5.11 -5.68
N GLY A 6 -20.69 5.46 -6.56
CA GLY A 6 -20.64 6.66 -7.39
C GLY A 6 -20.67 7.98 -6.63
N LYS A 7 -20.98 7.95 -5.32
CA LYS A 7 -20.84 9.12 -4.43
C LYS A 7 -19.39 9.38 -4.00
N TRP A 8 -18.52 8.38 -4.16
CA TRP A 8 -17.15 8.40 -3.67
C TRP A 8 -16.14 8.38 -4.82
N VAL A 9 -16.43 7.58 -5.85
CA VAL A 9 -15.50 7.27 -6.94
C VAL A 9 -15.95 7.95 -8.22
N ASN A 10 -15.00 8.52 -8.96
CA ASN A 10 -15.19 9.15 -10.25
C ASN A 10 -15.48 8.10 -11.35
N LEU A 11 -16.66 7.48 -11.29
CA LEU A 11 -17.09 6.46 -12.23
C LEU A 11 -17.28 6.98 -13.66
N LYS A 12 -17.42 8.29 -13.83
CA LYS A 12 -17.50 8.92 -15.17
C LYS A 12 -16.18 8.80 -15.91
N SER A 13 -15.07 9.06 -15.23
CA SER A 13 -13.73 8.93 -15.80
C SER A 13 -13.23 7.48 -15.75
N TYR A 14 -13.66 6.72 -14.76
CA TYR A 14 -13.19 5.36 -14.47
C TYR A 14 -14.37 4.39 -14.37
N PRO A 15 -14.88 3.89 -15.51
CA PRO A 15 -16.02 2.99 -15.54
C PRO A 15 -15.61 1.57 -15.07
N LEU A 16 -15.58 1.34 -13.76
CA LEU A 16 -15.10 0.09 -13.14
C LEU A 16 -15.83 -1.16 -13.61
N SER A 17 -17.06 -1.02 -14.12
CA SER A 17 -17.83 -2.13 -14.70
C SER A 17 -17.44 -2.44 -16.16
N SER A 18 -16.64 -1.60 -16.82
CA SER A 18 -16.22 -1.79 -18.20
C SER A 18 -15.06 -2.79 -18.27
N ILE A 19 -15.27 -3.87 -19.03
CA ILE A 19 -14.22 -4.87 -19.28
C ILE A 19 -13.05 -4.29 -20.07
N ASP A 20 -13.31 -3.38 -21.02
CA ASP A 20 -12.27 -2.74 -21.81
C ASP A 20 -11.39 -1.84 -20.94
N PHE A 21 -12.00 -1.07 -20.03
CA PHE A 21 -11.24 -0.29 -19.05
C PHE A 21 -10.40 -1.18 -18.14
N ALA A 22 -10.99 -2.24 -17.61
CA ALA A 22 -10.27 -3.19 -16.75
C ALA A 22 -9.11 -3.89 -17.48
N ASN A 23 -9.29 -4.24 -18.77
CA ASN A 23 -8.21 -4.82 -19.60
C ASN A 23 -7.06 -3.84 -19.81
N LYS A 24 -7.34 -2.56 -20.10
CA LYS A 24 -6.30 -1.51 -20.21
C LYS A 24 -5.52 -1.35 -18.91
N CYS A 25 -6.23 -1.34 -17.78
CA CYS A 25 -5.60 -1.26 -16.44
C CYS A 25 -4.73 -2.48 -16.16
N ARG A 26 -5.21 -3.69 -16.46
CA ARG A 26 -4.45 -4.94 -16.31
C ARG A 26 -3.18 -4.92 -17.14
N GLN A 27 -3.28 -4.53 -18.42
CA GLN A 27 -2.11 -4.44 -19.30
C GLN A 27 -1.08 -3.45 -18.74
N LYS A 28 -1.52 -2.26 -18.33
CA LYS A 28 -0.64 -1.25 -17.73
C LYS A 28 0.08 -1.78 -16.51
N LEU A 29 -0.65 -2.42 -15.57
CA LEU A 29 -0.05 -3.01 -14.37
C LEU A 29 0.96 -4.11 -14.71
N SER A 30 0.65 -4.96 -15.70
CA SER A 30 1.56 -6.01 -16.16
C SER A 30 2.84 -5.46 -16.78
N ASP A 31 2.74 -4.42 -17.60
CA ASP A 31 3.88 -3.87 -18.34
C ASP A 31 4.83 -3.06 -17.45
N THR A 32 4.31 -2.43 -16.41
CA THR A 32 5.08 -1.44 -15.63
C THR A 32 5.24 -1.78 -14.16
N GLY A 33 4.53 -2.80 -13.66
CA GLY A 33 4.47 -3.15 -12.23
C GLY A 33 3.65 -2.17 -11.38
N VAL A 34 3.11 -1.09 -11.97
CA VAL A 34 2.32 -0.06 -11.29
C VAL A 34 1.21 0.48 -12.16
N LEU A 35 0.04 0.68 -11.56
CA LEU A 35 -1.10 1.37 -12.16
C LEU A 35 -1.47 2.58 -11.29
N LEU A 36 -1.48 3.77 -11.91
CA LEU A 36 -1.97 5.00 -11.29
C LEU A 36 -3.34 5.33 -11.87
N ILE A 37 -4.31 5.62 -11.00
CA ILE A 37 -5.63 6.13 -11.35
C ILE A 37 -5.80 7.47 -10.62
N PRO A 38 -5.35 8.60 -11.23
CA PRO A 38 -5.44 9.93 -10.62
C PRO A 38 -6.89 10.37 -10.48
N GLN A 39 -7.18 11.22 -9.49
CA GLN A 39 -8.54 11.73 -9.23
C GLN A 39 -9.58 10.58 -9.15
N PHE A 40 -9.18 9.46 -8.55
CA PHE A 40 -10.07 8.31 -8.37
C PHE A 40 -11.24 8.68 -7.46
N PHE A 41 -10.98 9.43 -6.39
CA PHE A 41 -12.03 10.01 -5.55
C PHE A 41 -12.62 11.26 -6.20
N LEU A 42 -13.92 11.46 -6.00
CA LEU A 42 -14.55 12.76 -6.23
C LEU A 42 -13.98 13.77 -5.23
N PRO A 43 -13.86 15.07 -5.60
CA PRO A 43 -13.26 16.07 -4.70
C PRO A 43 -13.92 16.13 -3.32
N GLU A 44 -15.25 16.14 -3.26
CA GLU A 44 -16.00 16.20 -2.00
C GLU A 44 -15.80 14.93 -1.14
N ALA A 45 -15.68 13.77 -1.79
CA ALA A 45 -15.41 12.50 -1.12
C ALA A 45 -13.98 12.47 -0.56
N LEU A 46 -13.01 13.03 -1.29
CA LEU A 46 -11.63 13.16 -0.85
C LEU A 46 -11.56 14.08 0.38
N ASP A 47 -12.13 15.27 0.31
CA ASP A 47 -12.15 16.23 1.41
C ASP A 47 -12.81 15.65 2.68
N GLN A 48 -13.92 14.93 2.52
CA GLN A 48 -14.58 14.24 3.64
C GLN A 48 -13.65 13.18 4.24
N THR A 49 -13.03 12.34 3.42
CA THR A 49 -12.17 11.25 3.89
C THR A 49 -10.89 11.79 4.56
N ILE A 50 -10.33 12.90 4.07
CA ILE A 50 -9.20 13.58 4.72
C ILE A 50 -9.61 14.05 6.14
N LYS A 51 -10.74 14.74 6.27
CA LYS A 51 -11.24 15.22 7.57
C LYS A 51 -11.48 14.06 8.56
N GLU A 52 -12.06 12.95 8.07
CA GLU A 52 -12.24 11.73 8.88
C GLU A 52 -10.90 11.19 9.36
N ALA A 53 -9.92 11.05 8.46
CA ALA A 53 -8.59 10.54 8.78
C ALA A 53 -7.83 11.46 9.76
N GLU A 54 -7.90 12.78 9.57
CA GLU A 54 -7.26 13.76 10.48
C GLU A 54 -7.89 13.71 11.88
N ALA A 55 -9.21 13.62 11.99
CA ALA A 55 -9.92 13.52 13.28
C ALA A 55 -9.53 12.25 14.05
N GLN A 56 -9.21 11.17 13.36
CA GLN A 56 -8.84 9.87 13.94
C GLN A 56 -7.33 9.68 14.14
N ALA A 57 -6.49 10.62 13.70
CA ALA A 57 -5.02 10.50 13.77
C ALA A 57 -4.48 10.26 15.19
N HIS A 58 -5.23 10.67 16.23
CA HIS A 58 -4.88 10.45 17.64
C HIS A 58 -4.96 8.98 18.07
N LEU A 59 -5.68 8.13 17.32
CA LEU A 59 -5.81 6.68 17.55
C LEU A 59 -4.64 5.89 16.93
N ALA A 60 -3.80 6.53 16.13
CA ALA A 60 -2.77 5.85 15.37
C ALA A 60 -1.69 5.25 16.29
N TYR A 61 -1.40 3.97 16.09
CA TYR A 61 -0.25 3.30 16.68
C TYR A 61 1.02 3.64 15.89
N PHE A 62 1.93 4.37 16.51
CA PHE A 62 3.19 4.78 15.88
C PHE A 62 4.30 3.79 16.18
N THR A 63 4.98 3.34 15.12
CA THR A 63 6.13 2.43 15.22
C THR A 63 7.37 3.05 14.58
N LYS A 64 8.53 2.67 15.12
CA LYS A 64 9.84 2.96 14.55
C LYS A 64 10.69 1.72 14.71
N LYS A 65 10.96 1.04 13.61
CA LYS A 65 11.68 -0.25 13.60
C LYS A 65 12.71 -0.28 12.48
N THR A 66 13.66 -1.19 12.61
CA THR A 66 14.53 -1.61 11.51
C THR A 66 14.12 -2.99 11.05
N HIS A 67 14.36 -3.29 9.78
CA HIS A 67 14.09 -4.57 9.14
C HIS A 67 15.01 -4.74 7.94
N ASN A 68 15.22 -5.96 7.48
CA ASN A 68 15.83 -6.17 6.18
C ASN A 68 14.80 -5.94 5.06
N VAL A 69 15.27 -5.80 3.84
CA VAL A 69 14.38 -5.50 2.70
C VAL A 69 13.39 -6.62 2.36
N TYR A 70 13.58 -7.82 2.89
CA TYR A 70 12.73 -8.99 2.68
C TYR A 70 11.65 -9.16 3.74
N LEU A 71 11.66 -8.31 4.78
CA LEU A 71 10.74 -8.38 5.92
C LEU A 71 10.76 -9.76 6.60
N SER A 72 11.93 -10.36 6.71
CA SER A 72 12.17 -11.69 7.29
C SER A 72 13.17 -11.62 8.42
N GLU A 73 13.30 -12.72 9.17
CA GLU A 73 14.40 -12.87 10.12
C GLU A 73 15.75 -12.85 9.39
N PRO A 74 16.82 -12.34 10.04
CA PRO A 74 18.17 -12.40 9.49
C PRO A 74 18.60 -13.85 9.21
N ASP A 75 19.35 -14.06 8.14
CA ASP A 75 19.99 -15.34 7.84
C ASP A 75 21.34 -15.40 8.56
N THR A 76 21.41 -16.20 9.60
CA THR A 76 22.62 -16.35 10.43
C THR A 76 23.77 -17.07 9.72
N SER A 77 23.53 -17.70 8.57
CA SER A 77 24.57 -18.29 7.72
C SER A 77 25.33 -17.26 6.89
N LEU A 78 24.78 -16.05 6.79
CA LEU A 78 25.34 -14.91 6.04
C LEU A 78 25.91 -13.89 7.03
N SER A 79 26.93 -13.13 6.58
CA SER A 79 27.49 -12.05 7.42
C SER A 79 26.45 -10.96 7.71
N GLU A 80 26.64 -10.20 8.78
CA GLU A 80 25.77 -9.05 9.10
C GLU A 80 25.73 -8.00 8.00
N ASP A 81 26.85 -7.81 7.30
CA ASP A 81 26.99 -6.87 6.17
C ASP A 81 26.41 -7.40 4.86
N HIS A 82 26.02 -8.68 4.81
CA HIS A 82 25.41 -9.23 3.61
C HIS A 82 24.10 -8.51 3.30
N VAL A 83 23.84 -8.23 2.02
CA VAL A 83 22.67 -7.46 1.55
C VAL A 83 21.34 -8.02 2.06
N PHE A 84 21.25 -9.33 2.31
CA PHE A 84 20.07 -9.96 2.89
C PHE A 84 19.82 -9.50 4.33
N ASN A 85 20.86 -9.35 5.15
CA ASN A 85 20.77 -8.99 6.56
C ASN A 85 20.75 -7.48 6.81
N ARG A 86 21.11 -6.69 5.79
CA ARG A 86 21.24 -5.23 5.90
C ARG A 86 19.94 -4.58 6.33
N GLN A 87 20.03 -3.81 7.42
CA GLN A 87 18.89 -3.15 8.04
C GLN A 87 18.57 -1.79 7.42
N VAL A 88 17.29 -1.55 7.23
CA VAL A 88 16.73 -0.25 6.83
C VAL A 88 15.67 0.18 7.86
N LYS A 89 15.46 1.49 7.96
CA LYS A 89 14.54 2.07 8.95
C LYS A 89 13.15 2.26 8.33
N SER A 90 12.12 1.98 9.13
CA SER A 90 10.74 2.36 8.83
C SER A 90 10.07 2.95 10.06
N SER A 91 9.26 3.99 9.83
CA SER A 91 8.48 4.63 10.88
C SER A 91 7.19 5.20 10.31
N LYS A 92 6.08 4.91 10.96
CA LYS A 92 4.75 5.41 10.60
C LYS A 92 3.76 5.20 11.72
N GLY A 93 2.67 5.96 11.70
CA GLY A 93 1.45 5.66 12.43
C GLY A 93 0.48 4.84 11.61
N CYS A 94 -0.36 4.04 12.24
CA CYS A 94 -1.40 3.26 11.59
C CYS A 94 -2.67 3.23 12.44
N ILE A 95 -3.84 3.52 11.83
CA ILE A 95 -5.15 3.13 12.35
C ILE A 95 -5.69 1.97 11.53
N THR A 96 -6.52 1.16 12.14
CA THR A 96 -7.03 -0.09 11.61
C THR A 96 -8.51 -0.01 11.25
N THR A 97 -9.02 -0.99 10.54
CA THR A 97 -10.39 -1.04 10.00
C THR A 97 -11.47 -0.73 11.03
N ASP A 98 -11.36 -1.26 12.25
CA ASP A 98 -12.33 -1.09 13.33
C ASP A 98 -12.30 0.30 13.96
N GLN A 99 -11.24 1.06 13.76
CA GLN A 99 -11.12 2.45 14.20
C GLN A 99 -11.69 3.46 13.19
N ILE A 100 -11.97 3.02 11.95
CA ILE A 100 -12.55 3.85 10.90
C ILE A 100 -14.07 3.92 11.10
N GLN A 101 -14.64 5.12 11.04
CA GLN A 101 -16.09 5.32 11.23
C GLN A 101 -16.88 4.41 10.28
N PRO A 102 -17.96 3.75 10.78
CA PRO A 102 -18.76 2.82 9.98
C PRO A 102 -19.37 3.45 8.71
N GLU A 103 -19.65 4.75 8.75
CA GLU A 103 -20.24 5.52 7.66
C GLU A 103 -19.22 5.99 6.62
N SER A 104 -17.93 5.79 6.88
CA SER A 104 -16.86 6.22 5.98
C SER A 104 -16.99 5.59 4.58
N GLY A 105 -16.73 6.40 3.57
CA GLY A 105 -16.65 5.94 2.18
C GLY A 105 -15.63 4.86 1.94
N LEU A 106 -14.62 4.75 2.79
CA LEU A 106 -13.63 3.69 2.71
C LEU A 106 -14.27 2.30 2.87
N HIS A 107 -15.21 2.13 3.82
CA HIS A 107 -15.97 0.88 3.97
C HIS A 107 -16.87 0.61 2.76
N VAL A 108 -17.48 1.67 2.20
CA VAL A 108 -18.32 1.55 1.00
C VAL A 108 -17.49 1.00 -0.16
N ILE A 109 -16.32 1.57 -0.43
CA ILE A 109 -15.45 1.15 -1.54
C ILE A 109 -14.89 -0.25 -1.27
N TYR A 110 -14.36 -0.49 -0.08
CA TYR A 110 -13.74 -1.75 0.30
C TYR A 110 -14.70 -2.94 0.15
N ASN A 111 -15.97 -2.77 0.53
CA ASN A 111 -16.96 -3.83 0.47
C ASN A 111 -17.70 -3.90 -0.89
N ASN A 112 -17.47 -2.93 -1.78
CA ASN A 112 -18.21 -2.85 -3.05
C ASN A 112 -17.85 -4.01 -3.99
N PHE A 113 -18.87 -4.69 -4.51
CA PHE A 113 -18.70 -5.84 -5.41
C PHE A 113 -18.04 -5.43 -6.73
N ILE A 114 -18.43 -4.29 -7.32
CA ILE A 114 -17.90 -3.81 -8.61
C ILE A 114 -16.42 -3.47 -8.45
N PHE A 115 -16.06 -2.77 -7.36
CA PHE A 115 -14.67 -2.46 -7.06
C PHE A 115 -13.82 -3.73 -6.90
N LYS A 116 -14.27 -4.68 -6.08
CA LYS A 116 -13.55 -5.96 -5.88
C LYS A 116 -13.39 -6.73 -7.19
N LYS A 117 -14.43 -6.78 -8.02
CA LYS A 117 -14.38 -7.45 -9.33
C LYS A 117 -13.38 -6.77 -10.28
N PHE A 118 -13.38 -5.44 -10.32
CA PHE A 118 -12.41 -4.65 -11.08
C PHE A 118 -10.98 -4.94 -10.63
N ILE A 119 -10.72 -4.84 -9.32
CA ILE A 119 -9.37 -5.11 -8.77
C ILE A 119 -8.93 -6.54 -9.09
N ALA A 120 -9.77 -7.55 -8.82
CA ALA A 120 -9.45 -8.96 -9.10
C ALA A 120 -9.02 -9.15 -10.56
N HIS A 121 -9.78 -8.57 -11.50
CA HIS A 121 -9.44 -8.63 -12.92
C HIS A 121 -8.10 -7.96 -13.24
N VAL A 122 -7.83 -6.79 -12.67
CA VAL A 122 -6.59 -6.02 -12.93
C VAL A 122 -5.36 -6.74 -12.38
N VAL A 123 -5.47 -7.34 -11.18
CA VAL A 123 -4.36 -8.06 -10.55
C VAL A 123 -4.24 -9.52 -11.01
N GLN A 124 -5.15 -9.96 -11.89
CA GLN A 124 -5.19 -11.32 -12.48
C GLN A 124 -5.49 -12.41 -11.44
N GLU A 125 -6.36 -12.11 -10.49
CA GLU A 125 -6.90 -13.08 -9.55
C GLU A 125 -8.35 -13.45 -9.93
N ASN A 126 -8.77 -14.68 -9.64
CA ASN A 126 -10.15 -15.12 -9.87
C ASN A 126 -11.14 -14.34 -9.00
N ALA A 127 -10.74 -14.05 -7.77
CA ALA A 127 -11.46 -13.22 -6.81
C ALA A 127 -10.50 -12.68 -5.76
N ILE A 128 -10.91 -11.60 -5.10
CA ILE A 128 -10.21 -11.08 -3.92
C ILE A 128 -11.16 -11.05 -2.72
N TYR A 129 -10.61 -11.31 -1.55
CA TYR A 129 -11.36 -11.48 -0.30
C TYR A 129 -10.83 -10.52 0.77
N PRO A 130 -11.70 -9.94 1.59
CA PRO A 130 -11.29 -9.21 2.79
C PRO A 130 -10.46 -10.09 3.72
N TYR A 131 -9.62 -9.45 4.55
CA TYR A 131 -9.03 -10.14 5.69
C TYR A 131 -10.11 -10.63 6.64
N ALA A 132 -9.89 -11.79 7.26
CA ALA A 132 -10.85 -12.39 8.20
C ALA A 132 -10.74 -11.77 9.60
N ASP A 133 -9.60 -11.17 9.94
CA ASP A 133 -9.46 -10.41 11.19
C ASP A 133 -10.01 -8.97 11.05
N PRO A 134 -10.48 -8.36 12.16
CA PRO A 134 -11.17 -7.07 12.10
C PRO A 134 -10.24 -5.87 11.87
N LEU A 135 -8.92 -6.05 11.91
CA LEU A 135 -7.95 -4.95 11.90
C LEU A 135 -7.38 -4.66 10.51
N SER A 136 -7.16 -5.70 9.70
CA SER A 136 -6.21 -5.66 8.59
C SER A 136 -6.78 -5.19 7.25
N GLY A 137 -8.11 -5.11 7.12
CA GLY A 137 -8.76 -4.86 5.81
C GLY A 137 -8.51 -3.45 5.25
N ILE A 138 -8.73 -2.43 6.06
CA ILE A 138 -8.48 -1.03 5.72
C ILE A 138 -7.53 -0.45 6.76
N ASN A 139 -6.42 0.10 6.31
CA ASN A 139 -5.49 0.77 7.21
C ASN A 139 -5.21 2.19 6.72
N ILE A 140 -5.16 3.16 7.62
CA ILE A 140 -4.74 4.52 7.30
C ILE A 140 -3.37 4.75 7.93
N HIS A 141 -2.40 5.02 7.07
CA HIS A 141 -1.02 5.28 7.47
C HIS A 141 -0.76 6.78 7.56
N TYR A 142 -0.10 7.19 8.62
CA TYR A 142 0.34 8.54 8.88
C TYR A 142 1.86 8.58 8.89
N ALA A 143 2.46 9.43 8.07
CA ALA A 143 3.89 9.72 8.10
C ALA A 143 4.10 11.20 8.40
N ARG A 144 4.52 11.51 9.63
CA ARG A 144 4.88 12.82 10.11
C ARG A 144 6.27 13.22 9.60
N GLU A 145 6.69 14.43 9.89
CA GLU A 145 8.05 14.89 9.56
C GLU A 145 9.13 13.88 10.01
N GLY A 146 10.01 13.52 9.09
CA GLY A 146 11.08 12.55 9.29
C GLY A 146 10.65 11.07 9.28
N GLU A 147 9.34 10.77 9.21
CA GLU A 147 8.86 9.39 9.09
C GLU A 147 8.92 8.90 7.65
N GLU A 148 9.27 7.62 7.49
CA GLU A 148 9.59 6.99 6.20
C GLU A 148 9.23 5.50 6.21
N LEU A 149 9.13 4.90 5.02
CA LEU A 149 9.20 3.45 4.86
C LEU A 149 10.48 3.11 4.11
N GLY A 150 11.40 2.41 4.78
CA GLY A 150 12.65 1.95 4.19
C GLY A 150 12.42 0.99 3.02
N TRP A 151 13.46 0.73 2.26
CA TRP A 151 13.41 -0.21 1.15
C TRP A 151 12.90 -1.58 1.59
N HIS A 152 11.88 -2.11 0.89
CA HIS A 152 11.34 -3.44 1.15
C HIS A 152 10.63 -4.02 -0.07
N PHE A 153 10.44 -5.33 -0.04
CA PHE A 153 9.47 -6.04 -0.86
C PHE A 153 8.22 -6.31 -0.03
N ASP A 154 7.05 -6.28 -0.65
CA ASP A 154 5.84 -6.76 -0.01
C ASP A 154 5.81 -8.27 0.10
N ASN A 155 5.08 -8.79 1.10
CA ASN A 155 4.75 -10.21 1.19
C ASN A 155 3.54 -10.60 0.35
N SER A 156 2.69 -9.63 0.00
CA SER A 156 1.55 -9.84 -0.88
C SER A 156 1.90 -9.57 -2.35
N SER A 157 1.23 -10.27 -3.28
CA SER A 157 1.46 -10.15 -4.72
C SER A 157 1.11 -8.77 -5.28
N PHE A 158 0.23 -8.03 -4.61
CA PHE A 158 -0.17 -6.67 -4.97
C PHE A 158 -0.53 -5.85 -3.74
N ALA A 159 -0.35 -4.55 -3.84
CA ALA A 159 -0.81 -3.55 -2.90
C ALA A 159 -1.80 -2.60 -3.57
N ILE A 160 -2.82 -2.15 -2.83
CA ILE A 160 -3.79 -1.16 -3.27
C ILE A 160 -3.74 -0.02 -2.28
N THR A 161 -3.37 1.17 -2.76
CA THR A 161 -3.25 2.34 -1.89
C THR A 161 -3.97 3.54 -2.48
N LEU A 162 -4.43 4.44 -1.61
CA LEU A 162 -5.07 5.68 -1.99
C LEU A 162 -4.41 6.83 -1.22
N LEU A 163 -3.78 7.76 -1.93
CA LEU A 163 -3.17 8.93 -1.32
C LEU A 163 -4.26 9.95 -0.96
N LEU A 164 -4.45 10.20 0.33
CA LEU A 164 -5.38 11.21 0.82
C LEU A 164 -4.71 12.57 0.93
N HIS A 165 -3.52 12.64 1.54
CA HIS A 165 -2.86 13.88 1.89
C HIS A 165 -1.36 13.78 1.55
N ALA A 166 -0.90 14.60 0.64
CA ALA A 166 0.51 14.65 0.25
C ALA A 166 1.28 15.60 1.18
N PRO A 167 2.51 15.28 1.58
CA PRO A 167 3.36 16.23 2.30
C PRO A 167 3.78 17.37 1.37
N LYS A 168 4.32 18.45 1.93
CA LYS A 168 4.85 19.56 1.12
C LYS A 168 6.06 19.14 0.31
N GLU A 169 6.93 18.34 0.92
CA GLU A 169 8.14 17.77 0.31
C GLU A 169 8.40 16.38 0.87
N GLY A 170 9.22 15.58 0.19
CA GLY A 170 9.49 14.21 0.59
C GLY A 170 8.26 13.30 0.45
N GLY A 171 8.21 12.23 1.25
CA GLY A 171 7.12 11.25 1.20
C GLY A 171 6.93 10.61 -0.18
N ALA A 172 7.95 10.66 -1.03
CA ALA A 172 7.90 10.17 -2.40
C ALA A 172 7.99 8.65 -2.44
N PHE A 173 7.10 8.02 -3.21
CA PHE A 173 7.17 6.58 -3.48
C PHE A 173 8.21 6.32 -4.56
N GLN A 174 9.24 5.54 -4.21
CA GLN A 174 10.33 5.16 -5.08
C GLN A 174 10.40 3.65 -5.23
N TYR A 175 10.76 3.16 -6.43
CA TYR A 175 10.80 1.73 -6.70
C TYR A 175 11.77 1.34 -7.82
N VAL A 176 12.18 0.07 -7.78
CA VAL A 176 12.91 -0.62 -8.85
C VAL A 176 12.20 -1.95 -9.10
N THR A 177 11.80 -2.20 -10.35
CA THR A 177 11.07 -3.43 -10.74
C THR A 177 12.01 -4.63 -10.92
N ASP A 178 11.45 -5.82 -10.87
CA ASP A 178 12.05 -7.08 -11.35
C ASP A 178 13.30 -7.56 -10.58
N LEU A 179 13.49 -7.10 -9.33
CA LEU A 179 14.59 -7.57 -8.48
C LEU A 179 14.28 -8.87 -7.72
N ARG A 180 13.02 -9.29 -7.74
CA ARG A 180 12.56 -10.60 -7.26
C ARG A 180 11.57 -11.18 -8.26
N LYS A 181 11.82 -12.37 -8.78
CA LYS A 181 10.93 -13.01 -9.75
C LYS A 181 9.73 -13.68 -9.05
N ASN A 182 8.58 -13.70 -9.71
CA ASN A 182 7.41 -14.44 -9.24
C ASN A 182 7.76 -15.92 -9.10
N ASN A 183 7.37 -16.51 -7.97
CA ASN A 183 7.50 -17.93 -7.64
C ASN A 183 8.92 -18.51 -7.71
N SER A 184 9.97 -17.68 -7.78
CA SER A 184 11.35 -18.14 -7.68
C SER A 184 11.96 -17.64 -6.38
N GLU A 185 12.74 -18.52 -5.75
CA GLU A 185 13.65 -18.17 -4.66
C GLU A 185 14.82 -17.30 -5.18
N GLU A 186 14.82 -16.99 -6.48
CA GLU A 186 15.87 -16.27 -7.16
C GLU A 186 15.74 -14.77 -6.90
N ILE A 187 16.56 -14.30 -5.98
CA ILE A 187 16.69 -12.89 -5.61
C ILE A 187 17.93 -12.33 -6.31
N ASP A 188 17.76 -11.21 -7.01
CA ASP A 188 18.91 -10.46 -7.53
C ASP A 188 19.60 -9.67 -6.40
N PHE A 189 20.40 -10.34 -5.59
CA PHE A 189 21.16 -9.71 -4.51
C PHE A 189 22.05 -8.57 -4.98
N LYS A 190 22.64 -8.67 -6.18
CA LYS A 190 23.50 -7.63 -6.74
C LYS A 190 22.70 -6.37 -7.10
N GLY A 191 21.51 -6.57 -7.71
CA GLY A 191 20.60 -5.47 -8.00
C GLY A 191 20.07 -4.81 -6.73
N VAL A 192 19.67 -5.59 -5.72
CA VAL A 192 19.25 -5.05 -4.42
C VAL A 192 20.39 -4.27 -3.75
N GLU A 193 21.62 -4.80 -3.73
CA GLU A 193 22.78 -4.10 -3.19
C GLU A 193 23.07 -2.79 -3.91
N ALA A 194 22.95 -2.77 -5.23
CA ALA A 194 23.15 -1.56 -6.03
C ALA A 194 22.11 -0.49 -5.68
N VAL A 195 20.85 -0.86 -5.45
CA VAL A 195 19.80 0.07 -4.98
C VAL A 195 20.12 0.61 -3.59
N LEU A 196 20.44 -0.27 -2.64
CA LEU A 196 20.77 0.14 -1.25
C LEU A 196 22.00 1.04 -1.17
N ASN A 197 22.92 0.89 -2.10
CA ASN A 197 24.13 1.71 -2.23
C ASN A 197 23.92 2.96 -3.12
N ASN A 198 22.69 3.26 -3.56
CA ASN A 198 22.36 4.36 -4.46
C ASN A 198 23.14 4.34 -5.80
N LYS A 199 23.47 3.14 -6.30
CA LYS A 199 24.19 2.93 -7.56
C LYS A 199 23.27 2.63 -8.74
N THR A 200 21.97 2.52 -8.52
CA THR A 200 20.96 2.23 -9.56
C THR A 200 19.94 3.37 -9.62
N PRO A 201 19.56 3.84 -10.81
CA PRO A 201 18.47 4.78 -10.97
C PRO A 201 17.17 4.20 -10.40
N VAL A 202 16.44 5.01 -9.64
CA VAL A 202 15.14 4.64 -9.07
C VAL A 202 14.03 5.41 -9.77
N LYS A 203 12.89 4.74 -10.00
CA LYS A 203 11.67 5.39 -10.48
C LYS A 203 10.96 6.03 -9.31
N THR A 204 10.42 7.24 -9.51
CA THR A 204 9.60 7.94 -8.53
C THR A 204 8.20 8.10 -9.09
N LEU A 205 7.17 7.75 -8.30
CA LEU A 205 5.78 8.00 -8.67
C LEU A 205 5.37 9.41 -8.28
N ASN A 206 4.95 10.18 -9.25
CA ASN A 206 4.27 11.46 -9.01
C ASN A 206 2.79 11.15 -8.76
N MET A 207 2.34 11.33 -7.53
CA MET A 207 0.97 11.06 -7.10
C MET A 207 0.36 12.34 -6.55
N GLU A 208 -0.82 12.68 -7.07
CA GLU A 208 -1.68 13.71 -6.51
C GLU A 208 -2.63 13.10 -5.47
N GLU A 209 -3.18 13.94 -4.61
CA GLU A 209 -4.22 13.54 -3.65
C GLU A 209 -5.44 12.98 -4.41
N GLY A 210 -6.06 11.94 -3.85
CA GLY A 210 -7.15 11.22 -4.52
C GLY A 210 -6.70 10.18 -5.57
N THR A 211 -5.39 9.94 -5.74
CA THR A 211 -4.88 8.90 -6.65
C THR A 211 -4.96 7.52 -6.01
N LEU A 212 -5.63 6.58 -6.71
CA LEU A 212 -5.56 5.15 -6.40
C LEU A 212 -4.36 4.54 -7.12
N VAL A 213 -3.59 3.73 -6.40
CA VAL A 213 -2.41 3.03 -6.92
C VAL A 213 -2.55 1.54 -6.70
N LEU A 214 -2.32 0.76 -7.75
CA LEU A 214 -2.08 -0.68 -7.66
C LEU A 214 -0.61 -0.93 -7.97
N PHE A 215 0.05 -1.75 -7.15
CA PHE A 215 1.48 -1.97 -7.24
C PHE A 215 1.84 -3.45 -7.00
N ARG A 216 2.78 -3.98 -7.79
CA ARG A 216 3.31 -5.34 -7.62
C ARG A 216 4.51 -5.34 -6.67
N GLY A 217 4.23 -5.13 -5.38
CA GLY A 217 5.25 -4.98 -4.35
C GLY A 217 6.07 -6.23 -4.08
N LEU A 218 5.52 -7.42 -4.34
CA LEU A 218 6.26 -8.68 -4.19
C LEU A 218 7.53 -8.72 -5.05
N ASN A 219 7.50 -8.16 -6.25
CA ASN A 219 8.59 -8.24 -7.23
C ASN A 219 9.46 -6.99 -7.28
N SER A 220 8.97 -5.89 -6.77
CA SER A 220 9.58 -4.57 -6.90
C SER A 220 10.07 -4.08 -5.55
N LEU A 221 11.38 -3.83 -5.45
CA LEU A 221 11.96 -3.18 -4.28
C LEU A 221 11.48 -1.73 -4.23
N HIS A 222 10.87 -1.30 -3.11
CA HIS A 222 10.28 0.03 -3.03
C HIS A 222 10.43 0.65 -1.65
N ARG A 223 10.28 1.97 -1.59
CA ARG A 223 10.32 2.75 -0.36
C ARG A 223 9.41 3.96 -0.43
N VAL A 224 9.17 4.58 0.72
CA VAL A 224 8.67 5.96 0.82
C VAL A 224 9.75 6.79 1.49
N THR A 225 10.22 7.84 0.83
CA THR A 225 11.24 8.73 1.37
C THR A 225 10.73 9.47 2.61
N PRO A 226 11.61 10.02 3.48
CA PRO A 226 11.16 10.79 4.62
C PRO A 226 10.21 11.92 4.24
N THR A 227 9.15 12.08 5.02
CA THR A 227 8.27 13.25 4.93
C THR A 227 9.02 14.50 5.39
N ILE A 228 8.92 15.58 4.66
CA ILE A 228 9.57 16.86 4.97
C ILE A 228 8.51 17.93 5.24
N GLY A 229 8.69 18.65 6.35
CA GLY A 229 7.79 19.71 6.79
C GLY A 229 6.60 19.19 7.61
N ASN A 230 5.77 20.14 8.05
CA ASN A 230 4.73 19.91 9.05
C ASN A 230 3.41 19.30 8.52
N ARG A 231 3.33 18.98 7.24
CA ARG A 231 2.15 18.37 6.62
C ARG A 231 2.29 16.87 6.62
N THR A 232 1.53 16.18 7.47
CA THR A 232 1.52 14.72 7.57
C THR A 232 1.06 14.10 6.25
N ARG A 233 1.82 13.13 5.75
CA ARG A 233 1.38 12.30 4.64
C ARG A 233 0.36 11.29 5.15
N ILE A 234 -0.81 11.21 4.50
CA ILE A 234 -1.90 10.27 4.86
C ILE A 234 -2.19 9.38 3.65
N LEU A 235 -2.10 8.07 3.86
CA LEU A 235 -2.31 7.06 2.83
C LEU A 235 -3.23 5.96 3.35
N VAL A 236 -4.23 5.61 2.58
CA VAL A 236 -5.05 4.41 2.84
C VAL A 236 -4.44 3.20 2.14
N VAL A 237 -4.43 2.07 2.83
CA VAL A 237 -4.18 0.75 2.27
C VAL A 237 -5.48 -0.05 2.30
N LEU A 238 -5.89 -0.57 1.14
CA LEU A 238 -7.02 -1.48 1.00
C LEU A 238 -6.47 -2.90 0.80
N ALA A 239 -6.43 -3.67 1.88
CA ALA A 239 -5.78 -4.98 1.89
C ALA A 239 -6.77 -6.11 1.61
N TYR A 240 -6.43 -6.95 0.65
CA TYR A 240 -7.21 -8.14 0.27
C TYR A 240 -6.31 -9.34 0.10
N ASN A 241 -6.90 -10.52 0.17
CA ASN A 241 -6.27 -11.79 -0.12
C ASN A 241 -6.87 -12.43 -1.37
N ASN A 242 -6.14 -13.34 -1.99
CA ASN A 242 -6.66 -14.18 -3.09
C ASN A 242 -7.36 -15.45 -2.59
N LYS A 243 -7.42 -15.66 -1.28
CA LYS A 243 -8.14 -16.77 -0.61
C LYS A 243 -9.02 -16.22 0.52
N PRO A 244 -10.20 -16.81 0.75
CA PRO A 244 -11.04 -16.44 1.88
C PRO A 244 -10.47 -16.95 3.21
N GLY A 245 -10.87 -16.33 4.32
CA GLY A 245 -10.54 -16.78 5.67
C GLY A 245 -9.09 -16.50 6.12
N VAL A 246 -8.32 -15.71 5.38
CA VAL A 246 -6.95 -15.35 5.75
C VAL A 246 -6.96 -14.18 6.74
N SER A 247 -6.25 -14.35 7.86
CA SER A 247 -5.97 -13.29 8.86
C SER A 247 -4.47 -13.02 8.90
N LEU A 248 -4.07 -11.82 9.27
CA LEU A 248 -2.69 -11.57 9.64
C LEU A 248 -2.33 -12.38 10.89
N SER A 249 -1.09 -12.86 10.96
CA SER A 249 -0.59 -13.53 12.17
C SER A 249 -0.63 -12.59 13.38
N GLU A 250 -0.70 -13.14 14.58
CA GLU A 250 -0.65 -12.36 15.82
C GLU A 250 0.61 -11.50 15.89
N THR A 251 1.76 -12.07 15.53
CA THR A 251 3.04 -11.33 15.48
C THR A 251 2.95 -10.14 14.52
N ALA A 252 2.36 -10.32 13.34
CA ALA A 252 2.20 -9.23 12.38
C ALA A 252 1.25 -8.14 12.91
N ARG A 253 0.10 -8.52 13.51
CA ARG A 253 -0.84 -7.58 14.13
C ARG A 253 -0.19 -6.78 15.27
N MET A 254 0.54 -7.44 16.16
CA MET A 254 1.29 -6.76 17.21
C MET A 254 2.37 -5.83 16.65
N THR A 255 3.02 -6.24 15.57
CA THR A 255 4.07 -5.43 14.92
C THR A 255 3.51 -4.18 14.27
N PHE A 256 2.39 -4.29 13.55
CA PHE A 256 1.85 -3.18 12.74
C PHE A 256 0.81 -2.33 13.49
N PHE A 257 0.08 -2.93 14.42
CA PHE A 257 -1.07 -2.30 15.08
C PHE A 257 -0.93 -2.19 16.60
N GLY A 258 0.03 -2.89 17.21
CA GLY A 258 0.26 -2.90 18.66
C GLY A 258 -0.81 -3.64 19.45
N ARG A 259 -1.74 -4.36 18.76
CA ARG A 259 -2.86 -5.06 19.39
C ARG A 259 -3.35 -6.22 18.49
N LEU A 260 -4.17 -7.10 19.07
CA LEU A 260 -4.71 -8.29 18.39
C LEU A 260 -6.20 -8.16 18.04
N VAL A 261 -6.91 -7.35 18.79
CA VAL A 261 -8.35 -7.07 18.68
C VAL A 261 -8.62 -5.59 18.94
#